data_00a0899c631c798b0618d079f5d1a14f
#
_entry.id   00a0899c631c798b0618d079f5d1a14f
#
_cell.length_a   1.000
_cell.length_b   1.000
_cell.length_c   1.000
_cell.angle_alpha   90.00
_cell.angle_beta   90.00
_cell.angle_gamma   90.00
#
_symmetry.space_group_name_H-M   'P 1'
#
loop_
_entity.id
_entity.type
_entity.pdbx_description
1 polymer ?
#
loop_
_entity_poly.entity_id
_entity_poly.type
_entity_poly.pdbx_seq_one_letter_code
_entity_poly.pdbx_strand_id
1 'polypeptide(L)'
;MSIKNIIVIGGSGSIGSALSKELKKNNYEPILIARNEENLKKISNELNCKYFVGDVLKIDSIDKIIKNLGDNIHGLAYCVGSINLRPISLTKDEDYIESFKINTLGAINAIKLALPSLKKNKGSILLYSTVAVKQGFVNHTVISTAKGAVEGLTLSLAAELAPTIRVNCIAPSLTNSNMTNSIISNINLKKAIEVMHPIPKIGEGDDFSHIGAFLLSEKNKWMTGQILHIDGGRSTLRIKS
;
A
#
# COMPACT_ATOMS: atom_id res chain seq x y z
N MET A 1 7.99 -17.16 -21.56
CA MET A 1 7.15 -15.99 -21.25
C MET A 1 8.06 -14.89 -20.73
N SER A 2 7.90 -13.64 -21.17
CA SER A 2 8.67 -12.51 -20.62
C SER A 2 8.29 -12.28 -19.15
N ILE A 3 9.28 -12.03 -18.31
CA ILE A 3 9.09 -11.72 -16.89
C ILE A 3 8.37 -10.36 -16.78
N LYS A 4 7.31 -10.30 -15.95
CA LYS A 4 6.47 -9.12 -15.78
C LYS A 4 6.92 -8.29 -14.59
N ASN A 5 7.27 -7.04 -14.82
CA ASN A 5 7.74 -6.13 -13.80
C ASN A 5 6.57 -5.50 -13.04
N ILE A 6 6.63 -5.53 -11.72
CA ILE A 6 5.71 -4.86 -10.80
C ILE A 6 6.48 -3.84 -9.98
N ILE A 7 6.16 -2.56 -10.11
CA ILE A 7 6.74 -1.52 -9.27
C ILE A 7 6.12 -1.60 -7.88
N VAL A 8 6.95 -1.66 -6.84
CA VAL A 8 6.53 -1.63 -5.44
C VAL A 8 7.10 -0.39 -4.78
N ILE A 9 6.30 0.67 -4.70
CA ILE A 9 6.67 1.92 -4.04
C ILE A 9 6.41 1.77 -2.55
N GLY A 10 7.44 2.00 -1.73
CA GLY A 10 7.47 1.58 -0.33
C GLY A 10 7.96 0.13 -0.16
N GLY A 11 8.70 -0.39 -1.15
CA GLY A 11 9.17 -1.78 -1.21
C GLY A 11 10.09 -2.21 -0.06
N SER A 12 10.66 -1.28 0.71
CA SER A 12 11.44 -1.57 1.92
C SER A 12 10.63 -1.62 3.21
N GLY A 13 9.34 -1.28 3.18
CA GLY A 13 8.44 -1.38 4.33
C GLY A 13 7.92 -2.81 4.55
N SER A 14 7.29 -3.06 5.71
CA SER A 14 6.77 -4.39 6.09
C SER A 14 5.84 -4.98 5.01
N ILE A 15 4.81 -4.24 4.59
CA ILE A 15 3.86 -4.70 3.57
C ILE A 15 4.53 -4.81 2.20
N GLY A 16 5.31 -3.80 1.79
CA GLY A 16 5.94 -3.77 0.47
C GLY A 16 6.98 -4.88 0.29
N SER A 17 7.76 -5.18 1.32
CA SER A 17 8.75 -6.27 1.27
C SER A 17 8.08 -7.65 1.22
N ALA A 18 7.05 -7.87 2.03
CA ALA A 18 6.29 -9.13 2.02
C ALA A 18 5.59 -9.33 0.66
N LEU A 19 4.95 -8.28 0.11
CA LEU A 19 4.37 -8.32 -1.22
C LEU A 19 5.42 -8.66 -2.30
N SER A 20 6.61 -8.05 -2.21
CA SER A 20 7.69 -8.29 -3.18
C SER A 20 8.19 -9.73 -3.14
N LYS A 21 8.31 -10.32 -1.94
CA LYS A 21 8.63 -11.75 -1.77
C LYS A 21 7.58 -12.64 -2.44
N GLU A 22 6.32 -12.33 -2.23
CA GLU A 22 5.22 -13.12 -2.79
C GLU A 22 5.11 -12.96 -4.32
N LEU A 23 5.34 -11.76 -4.85
CA LEU A 23 5.42 -11.53 -6.29
C LEU A 23 6.53 -12.37 -6.93
N LYS A 24 7.71 -12.41 -6.30
CA LYS A 24 8.85 -13.22 -6.80
C LYS A 24 8.51 -14.71 -6.84
N LYS A 25 7.86 -15.26 -5.81
CA LYS A 25 7.37 -16.65 -5.78
C LYS A 25 6.37 -16.95 -6.90
N ASN A 26 5.60 -15.95 -7.31
CA ASN A 26 4.61 -16.06 -8.38
C ASN A 26 5.17 -15.71 -9.78
N ASN A 27 6.50 -15.69 -9.96
CA ASN A 27 7.20 -15.42 -11.22
C ASN A 27 6.98 -13.99 -11.77
N TYR A 28 6.74 -13.02 -10.89
CA TYR A 28 6.81 -11.59 -11.20
C TYR A 28 8.16 -11.02 -10.77
N GLU A 29 8.61 -9.97 -11.41
CA GLU A 29 9.83 -9.24 -11.03
C GLU A 29 9.43 -7.97 -10.25
N PRO A 30 9.57 -7.95 -8.92
CA PRO A 30 9.36 -6.74 -8.15
C PRO A 30 10.49 -5.74 -8.40
N ILE A 31 10.15 -4.48 -8.63
CA ILE A 31 11.08 -3.36 -8.69
C ILE A 31 10.81 -2.48 -7.49
N LEU A 32 11.76 -2.46 -6.55
CA LEU A 32 11.58 -1.79 -5.26
C LEU A 32 11.91 -0.30 -5.38
N ILE A 33 11.02 0.56 -4.86
CA ILE A 33 11.28 1.99 -4.74
C ILE A 33 11.01 2.42 -3.30
N ALA A 34 11.99 3.05 -2.65
CA ALA A 34 11.84 3.65 -1.32
C ALA A 34 12.96 4.66 -1.04
N ARG A 35 12.90 5.36 0.11
CA ARG A 35 13.87 6.38 0.48
C ARG A 35 15.13 5.81 1.13
N ASN A 36 15.00 4.74 1.91
CA ASN A 36 16.11 4.14 2.65
C ASN A 36 16.83 3.12 1.78
N GLU A 37 18.04 3.48 1.34
CA GLU A 37 18.85 2.65 0.44
C GLU A 37 19.34 1.37 1.13
N GLU A 38 19.74 1.42 2.39
CA GLU A 38 20.25 0.27 3.13
C GLU A 38 19.19 -0.84 3.22
N ASN A 39 17.96 -0.47 3.60
CA ASN A 39 16.84 -1.39 3.65
C ASN A 39 16.48 -1.94 2.26
N LEU A 40 16.56 -1.09 1.22
CA LEU A 40 16.34 -1.53 -0.16
C LEU A 40 17.40 -2.56 -0.60
N LYS A 41 18.68 -2.30 -0.34
CA LYS A 41 19.79 -3.22 -0.64
C LYS A 41 19.59 -4.58 0.01
N LYS A 42 19.22 -4.60 1.30
CA LYS A 42 18.97 -5.84 2.02
C LYS A 42 17.90 -6.70 1.33
N ILE A 43 16.75 -6.12 1.01
CA ILE A 43 15.63 -6.84 0.40
C ILE A 43 15.95 -7.19 -1.07
N SER A 44 16.56 -6.28 -1.81
CA SER A 44 16.99 -6.51 -3.18
C SER A 44 17.95 -7.69 -3.29
N ASN A 45 18.94 -7.79 -2.40
CA ASN A 45 19.88 -8.91 -2.35
C ASN A 45 19.16 -10.23 -2.01
N GLU A 46 18.24 -10.22 -1.04
CA GLU A 46 17.45 -11.40 -0.65
C GLU A 46 16.62 -11.93 -1.83
N LEU A 47 16.00 -11.01 -2.60
CA LEU A 47 15.09 -11.35 -3.68
C LEU A 47 15.76 -11.45 -5.06
N ASN A 48 17.02 -11.04 -5.16
CA ASN A 48 17.70 -10.83 -6.44
C ASN A 48 16.84 -10.02 -7.41
N CYS A 49 16.47 -8.79 -7.00
CA CYS A 49 15.62 -7.90 -7.76
C CYS A 49 16.18 -6.47 -7.82
N LYS A 50 15.70 -5.66 -8.76
CA LYS A 50 16.14 -4.27 -8.91
C LYS A 50 15.54 -3.38 -7.81
N TYR A 51 16.30 -2.35 -7.41
CA TYR A 51 15.80 -1.28 -6.56
C TYR A 51 16.24 0.10 -7.04
N PHE A 52 15.51 1.12 -6.63
CA PHE A 52 15.82 2.52 -6.86
C PHE A 52 15.52 3.33 -5.60
N VAL A 53 16.38 4.28 -5.29
CA VAL A 53 16.13 5.26 -4.23
C VAL A 53 15.23 6.36 -4.80
N GLY A 54 14.06 6.56 -4.21
CA GLY A 54 13.09 7.56 -4.65
C GLY A 54 12.20 8.04 -3.50
N ASP A 55 11.81 9.31 -3.57
CA ASP A 55 10.92 9.96 -2.62
C ASP A 55 9.63 10.41 -3.32
N VAL A 56 8.50 9.90 -2.87
CA VAL A 56 7.17 10.22 -3.43
C VAL A 56 6.79 11.70 -3.29
N LEU A 57 7.42 12.43 -2.37
CA LEU A 57 7.27 13.88 -2.24
C LEU A 57 8.11 14.67 -3.25
N LYS A 58 9.07 14.00 -3.92
CA LYS A 58 9.93 14.57 -4.96
C LYS A 58 9.60 13.92 -6.30
N ILE A 59 8.60 14.45 -6.98
CA ILE A 59 8.04 13.84 -8.21
C ILE A 59 9.12 13.55 -9.25
N ASP A 60 10.12 14.43 -9.39
CA ASP A 60 11.21 14.26 -10.35
C ASP A 60 12.05 13.00 -10.10
N SER A 61 12.17 12.57 -8.82
CA SER A 61 12.89 11.35 -8.49
C SER A 61 12.14 10.11 -8.99
N ILE A 62 10.81 10.11 -8.85
CA ILE A 62 9.95 9.01 -9.31
C ILE A 62 9.85 9.02 -10.85
N ASP A 63 9.73 10.21 -11.46
CA ASP A 63 9.67 10.36 -12.91
C ASP A 63 10.91 9.80 -13.61
N LYS A 64 12.11 10.13 -13.12
CA LYS A 64 13.37 9.57 -13.64
C LYS A 64 13.41 8.04 -13.58
N ILE A 65 12.94 7.46 -12.48
CA ILE A 65 12.91 6.00 -12.31
C ILE A 65 11.94 5.38 -13.30
N ILE A 66 10.72 5.90 -13.40
CA ILE A 66 9.68 5.37 -14.29
C ILE A 66 10.08 5.51 -15.76
N LYS A 67 10.67 6.63 -16.15
CA LYS A 67 11.23 6.82 -17.51
C LYS A 67 12.32 5.82 -17.84
N ASN A 68 13.19 5.51 -16.87
CA ASN A 68 14.26 4.51 -17.06
C ASN A 68 13.70 3.09 -17.24
N LEU A 69 12.54 2.77 -16.64
CA LEU A 69 11.86 1.49 -16.81
C LEU A 69 11.10 1.39 -18.15
N GLY A 70 10.76 2.53 -18.75
CA GLY A 70 10.06 2.62 -20.02
C GLY A 70 8.74 1.85 -20.06
N ASP A 71 8.50 1.14 -21.15
CA ASP A 71 7.25 0.43 -21.41
C ASP A 71 7.12 -0.92 -20.67
N ASN A 72 8.03 -1.25 -19.78
CA ASN A 72 8.07 -2.58 -19.16
C ASN A 72 7.50 -2.60 -17.73
N ILE A 73 6.37 -1.92 -17.51
CA ILE A 73 5.66 -1.87 -16.23
C ILE A 73 4.30 -2.57 -16.39
N HIS A 74 4.12 -3.69 -15.69
CA HIS A 74 2.90 -4.52 -15.76
C HIS A 74 2.00 -4.35 -14.55
N GLY A 75 2.49 -3.72 -13.49
CA GLY A 75 1.70 -3.40 -12.31
C GLY A 75 2.40 -2.39 -11.42
N LEU A 76 1.61 -1.76 -10.55
CA LEU A 76 2.07 -0.80 -9.56
C LEU A 76 1.38 -1.05 -8.22
N ALA A 77 2.18 -1.27 -7.17
CA ALA A 77 1.71 -1.28 -5.78
C ALA A 77 2.23 -0.04 -5.05
N TYR A 78 1.33 0.72 -4.44
CA TYR A 78 1.68 1.88 -3.62
C TYR A 78 1.55 1.54 -2.14
N CYS A 79 2.66 1.14 -1.52
CA CYS A 79 2.75 0.70 -0.12
C CYS A 79 3.30 1.80 0.81
N VAL A 80 3.39 3.04 0.34
CA VAL A 80 3.82 4.17 1.17
C VAL A 80 2.67 4.71 1.99
N GLY A 81 2.98 5.12 3.22
CA GLY A 81 2.03 5.78 4.09
C GLY A 81 2.72 6.53 5.22
N SER A 82 1.94 7.31 5.94
CA SER A 82 2.30 7.92 7.21
C SER A 82 1.12 7.75 8.17
N ILE A 83 1.40 7.84 9.47
CA ILE A 83 0.36 7.82 10.49
C ILE A 83 0.60 8.98 11.45
N ASN A 84 -0.45 9.76 11.71
CA ASN A 84 -0.46 10.83 12.69
C ASN A 84 -1.74 10.69 13.51
N LEU A 85 -1.59 10.26 14.77
CA LEU A 85 -2.71 9.99 15.68
C LEU A 85 -2.73 11.04 16.78
N ARG A 86 -3.71 11.93 16.74
CA ARG A 86 -3.93 12.95 17.78
C ARG A 86 -5.38 13.43 17.82
N PRO A 87 -5.84 13.97 18.95
CA PRO A 87 -7.15 14.61 19.03
C PRO A 87 -7.30 15.73 18.02
N ILE A 88 -8.49 15.91 17.44
CA ILE A 88 -8.75 16.96 16.45
C ILE A 88 -8.40 18.36 16.95
N SER A 89 -8.60 18.62 18.25
CA SER A 89 -8.24 19.90 18.88
C SER A 89 -6.74 20.23 18.88
N LEU A 90 -5.89 19.22 18.62
CA LEU A 90 -4.44 19.37 18.55
C LEU A 90 -3.89 19.21 17.13
N THR A 91 -4.75 18.97 16.14
CA THR A 91 -4.34 18.90 14.73
C THR A 91 -4.24 20.29 14.13
N LYS A 92 -3.37 20.43 13.13
CA LYS A 92 -3.22 21.63 12.30
C LYS A 92 -3.53 21.28 10.85
N ASP A 93 -3.81 22.28 10.03
CA ASP A 93 -4.07 22.10 8.60
C ASP A 93 -2.89 21.42 7.89
N GLU A 94 -1.66 21.71 8.32
CA GLU A 94 -0.44 21.13 7.79
C GLU A 94 -0.40 19.60 8.01
N ASP A 95 -0.93 19.08 9.12
CA ASP A 95 -1.00 17.64 9.40
C ASP A 95 -1.84 16.92 8.32
N TYR A 96 -2.97 17.52 7.92
CA TYR A 96 -3.84 16.97 6.87
C TYR A 96 -3.18 17.08 5.49
N ILE A 97 -2.60 18.24 5.18
CA ILE A 97 -1.93 18.47 3.89
C ILE A 97 -0.76 17.51 3.72
N GLU A 98 0.08 17.35 4.74
CA GLU A 98 1.23 16.44 4.69
C GLU A 98 0.79 14.98 4.55
N SER A 99 -0.21 14.57 5.36
CA SER A 99 -0.77 13.23 5.27
C SER A 99 -1.35 12.96 3.89
N PHE A 100 -2.08 13.91 3.31
CA PHE A 100 -2.62 13.79 1.95
C PHE A 100 -1.52 13.71 0.90
N LYS A 101 -0.48 14.54 1.00
CA LYS A 101 0.67 14.50 0.07
C LYS A 101 1.33 13.13 0.04
N ILE A 102 1.58 12.53 1.20
CA ILE A 102 2.27 11.23 1.30
C ILE A 102 1.35 10.08 0.88
N ASN A 103 0.14 10.02 1.44
CA ASN A 103 -0.74 8.86 1.30
C ASN A 103 -1.50 8.84 -0.02
N THR A 104 -1.86 10.02 -0.57
CA THR A 104 -2.77 10.14 -1.71
C THR A 104 -2.10 10.75 -2.93
N LEU A 105 -1.56 11.97 -2.81
CA LEU A 105 -1.00 12.67 -3.96
C LEU A 105 0.24 11.96 -4.53
N GLY A 106 1.08 11.37 -3.65
CA GLY A 106 2.21 10.53 -4.06
C GLY A 106 1.76 9.33 -4.90
N ALA A 107 0.64 8.68 -4.53
CA ALA A 107 0.06 7.59 -5.30
C ALA A 107 -0.47 8.09 -6.66
N ILE A 108 -1.21 9.19 -6.69
CA ILE A 108 -1.72 9.81 -7.91
C ILE A 108 -0.58 10.12 -8.89
N ASN A 109 0.49 10.73 -8.41
CA ASN A 109 1.63 11.11 -9.24
C ASN A 109 2.35 9.87 -9.80
N ALA A 110 2.60 8.87 -8.98
CA ALA A 110 3.22 7.62 -9.43
C ALA A 110 2.39 6.89 -10.48
N ILE A 111 1.06 6.85 -10.29
CA ILE A 111 0.12 6.25 -11.25
C ILE A 111 0.15 7.03 -12.56
N LYS A 112 0.06 8.37 -12.55
CA LYS A 112 0.12 9.19 -13.76
C LYS A 112 1.38 8.92 -14.58
N LEU A 113 2.52 8.82 -13.92
CA LEU A 113 3.80 8.57 -14.58
C LEU A 113 3.86 7.15 -15.20
N ALA A 114 3.33 6.14 -14.50
CA ALA A 114 3.34 4.76 -14.97
C ALA A 114 2.20 4.44 -15.96
N LEU A 115 1.21 5.32 -16.10
CA LEU A 115 -0.04 5.05 -16.83
C LEU A 115 0.17 4.63 -18.29
N PRO A 116 1.05 5.25 -19.09
CA PRO A 116 1.28 4.81 -20.47
C PRO A 116 1.73 3.35 -20.56
N SER A 117 2.69 2.96 -19.74
CA SER A 117 3.20 1.58 -19.67
C SER A 117 2.15 0.60 -19.14
N LEU A 118 1.41 0.98 -18.09
CA LEU A 118 0.32 0.16 -17.55
C LEU A 118 -0.80 -0.07 -18.59
N LYS A 119 -1.17 0.95 -19.37
CA LYS A 119 -2.16 0.80 -20.48
C LYS A 119 -1.66 -0.16 -21.54
N LYS A 120 -0.41 0.00 -21.99
CA LYS A 120 0.21 -0.87 -23.00
C LYS A 120 0.21 -2.33 -22.57
N ASN A 121 0.48 -2.60 -21.30
CA ASN A 121 0.64 -3.95 -20.74
C ASN A 121 -0.66 -4.52 -20.14
N LYS A 122 -1.80 -3.81 -20.21
CA LYS A 122 -3.05 -4.19 -19.55
C LYS A 122 -2.84 -4.52 -18.07
N GLY A 123 -2.14 -3.62 -17.38
CA GLY A 123 -1.59 -3.83 -16.06
C GLY A 123 -2.62 -3.79 -14.93
N SER A 124 -2.11 -3.72 -13.71
CA SER A 124 -2.94 -3.60 -12.50
C SER A 124 -2.32 -2.65 -11.47
N ILE A 125 -3.18 -2.02 -10.68
CA ILE A 125 -2.81 -1.07 -9.62
C ILE A 125 -3.33 -1.60 -8.29
N LEU A 126 -2.48 -1.59 -7.26
CA LEU A 126 -2.82 -1.93 -5.89
C LEU A 126 -2.50 -0.76 -4.98
N LEU A 127 -3.52 -0.29 -4.26
CA LEU A 127 -3.42 0.76 -3.25
C LEU A 127 -3.64 0.19 -1.85
N TYR A 128 -3.24 0.94 -0.83
CA TYR A 128 -3.44 0.56 0.57
C TYR A 128 -4.14 1.69 1.33
N SER A 129 -5.32 1.37 1.88
CA SER A 129 -6.10 2.21 2.79
C SER A 129 -5.89 1.80 4.25
N THR A 130 -6.90 1.90 5.07
CA THR A 130 -6.98 1.44 6.46
C THR A 130 -8.43 1.19 6.85
N VAL A 131 -8.67 0.24 7.75
CA VAL A 131 -10.01 0.02 8.33
C VAL A 131 -10.56 1.24 9.05
N ALA A 132 -9.71 2.18 9.45
CA ALA A 132 -10.11 3.42 10.10
C ALA A 132 -10.97 4.36 9.20
N VAL A 133 -11.04 4.10 7.90
CA VAL A 133 -11.96 4.79 6.99
C VAL A 133 -13.40 4.30 7.20
N LYS A 134 -13.58 2.98 7.24
CA LYS A 134 -14.90 2.35 7.39
C LYS A 134 -15.40 2.37 8.83
N GLN A 135 -14.51 2.13 9.78
CA GLN A 135 -14.80 2.15 11.21
C GLN A 135 -14.08 3.34 11.84
N GLY A 136 -14.82 4.33 12.32
CA GLY A 136 -14.25 5.50 12.99
C GLY A 136 -13.46 5.11 14.24
N PHE A 137 -12.27 5.68 14.38
CA PHE A 137 -11.43 5.54 15.57
C PHE A 137 -11.08 6.90 16.14
N VAL A 138 -10.98 6.96 17.48
CA VAL A 138 -10.52 8.17 18.18
C VAL A 138 -9.11 8.53 17.69
N ASN A 139 -8.84 9.81 17.52
CA ASN A 139 -7.53 10.36 17.08
C ASN A 139 -7.10 10.02 15.65
N HIS A 140 -7.98 9.50 14.79
CA HIS A 140 -7.62 9.06 13.43
C HIS A 140 -8.08 10.04 12.33
N THR A 141 -8.55 11.25 12.67
CA THR A 141 -9.10 12.17 11.66
C THR A 141 -8.14 12.46 10.51
N VAL A 142 -6.86 12.71 10.80
CA VAL A 142 -5.83 13.01 9.79
C VAL A 142 -5.65 11.84 8.81
N ILE A 143 -5.37 10.65 9.34
CA ILE A 143 -5.09 9.48 8.49
C ILE A 143 -6.34 8.95 7.78
N SER A 144 -7.51 8.95 8.46
CA SER A 144 -8.75 8.49 7.84
C SER A 144 -9.19 9.38 6.68
N THR A 145 -8.98 10.70 6.77
CA THR A 145 -9.26 11.63 5.67
C THR A 145 -8.38 11.33 4.46
N ALA A 146 -7.06 11.19 4.65
CA ALA A 146 -6.14 10.89 3.56
C ALA A 146 -6.38 9.51 2.95
N LYS A 147 -6.68 8.50 3.77
CA LYS A 147 -6.94 7.13 3.28
C LYS A 147 -8.34 6.96 2.70
N GLY A 148 -9.33 7.74 3.16
CA GLY A 148 -10.64 7.86 2.50
C GLY A 148 -10.51 8.39 1.07
N ALA A 149 -9.61 9.36 0.86
CA ALA A 149 -9.29 9.83 -0.49
C ALA A 149 -8.64 8.72 -1.36
N VAL A 150 -7.83 7.81 -0.79
CA VAL A 150 -7.29 6.65 -1.52
C VAL A 150 -8.40 5.68 -1.92
N GLU A 151 -9.42 5.47 -1.10
CA GLU A 151 -10.57 4.63 -1.45
C GLU A 151 -11.39 5.24 -2.59
N GLY A 152 -11.69 6.55 -2.51
CA GLY A 152 -12.34 7.29 -3.59
C GLY A 152 -11.53 7.26 -4.89
N LEU A 153 -10.21 7.43 -4.80
CA LEU A 153 -9.29 7.30 -5.93
C LEU A 153 -9.34 5.90 -6.55
N THR A 154 -9.40 4.85 -5.72
CA THR A 154 -9.50 3.46 -6.19
C THR A 154 -10.74 3.24 -7.06
N LEU A 155 -11.90 3.69 -6.58
CA LEU A 155 -13.17 3.55 -7.29
C LEU A 155 -13.18 4.33 -8.62
N SER A 156 -12.75 5.59 -8.57
CA SER A 156 -12.72 6.46 -9.75
C SER A 156 -11.75 5.96 -10.81
N LEU A 157 -10.53 5.55 -10.43
CA LEU A 157 -9.57 4.98 -11.36
C LEU A 157 -10.02 3.64 -11.92
N ALA A 158 -10.68 2.79 -11.12
CA ALA A 158 -11.22 1.53 -11.61
C ALA A 158 -12.27 1.76 -12.69
N ALA A 159 -13.16 2.74 -12.51
CA ALA A 159 -14.18 3.12 -13.50
C ALA A 159 -13.56 3.73 -14.77
N GLU A 160 -12.58 4.63 -14.61
CA GLU A 160 -11.93 5.34 -15.72
C GLU A 160 -11.05 4.42 -16.58
N LEU A 161 -10.36 3.46 -15.94
CA LEU A 161 -9.33 2.66 -16.59
C LEU A 161 -9.81 1.27 -17.04
N ALA A 162 -11.01 0.85 -16.65
CA ALA A 162 -11.61 -0.38 -17.15
C ALA A 162 -11.90 -0.27 -18.66
N PRO A 163 -11.80 -1.38 -19.42
CA PRO A 163 -11.38 -2.72 -19.00
C PRO A 163 -9.86 -2.94 -19.09
N THR A 164 -9.08 -1.88 -19.35
CA THR A 164 -7.65 -1.97 -19.69
C THR A 164 -6.78 -2.22 -18.46
N ILE A 165 -7.04 -1.53 -17.35
CA ILE A 165 -6.28 -1.62 -16.11
C ILE A 165 -7.24 -1.91 -14.96
N ARG A 166 -6.90 -2.86 -14.10
CA ARG A 166 -7.64 -3.14 -12.86
C ARG A 166 -7.02 -2.33 -11.72
N VAL A 167 -7.88 -1.78 -10.86
CA VAL A 167 -7.46 -1.01 -9.69
C VAL A 167 -8.20 -1.53 -8.47
N ASN A 168 -7.45 -1.93 -7.44
CA ASN A 168 -8.01 -2.43 -6.19
C ASN A 168 -7.25 -1.86 -5.00
N CYS A 169 -7.83 -1.95 -3.82
CA CYS A 169 -7.28 -1.45 -2.58
C CYS A 169 -7.38 -2.53 -1.49
N ILE A 170 -6.36 -2.62 -0.64
CA ILE A 170 -6.40 -3.38 0.61
C ILE A 170 -6.50 -2.38 1.76
N ALA A 171 -7.39 -2.62 2.70
CA ALA A 171 -7.58 -1.84 3.92
C ALA A 171 -7.17 -2.66 5.16
N PRO A 172 -5.91 -2.56 5.61
CA PRO A 172 -5.41 -3.24 6.80
C PRO A 172 -5.95 -2.65 8.10
N SER A 173 -5.97 -3.46 9.16
CA SER A 173 -5.94 -2.97 10.54
C SER A 173 -4.50 -2.70 10.98
N LEU A 174 -4.28 -2.46 12.29
CA LEU A 174 -2.93 -2.22 12.82
C LEU A 174 -1.99 -3.35 12.42
N THR A 175 -0.89 -2.97 11.77
CA THR A 175 0.10 -3.90 11.21
C THR A 175 1.47 -3.61 11.80
N ASN A 176 2.22 -4.67 12.11
CA ASN A 176 3.60 -4.58 12.57
C ASN A 176 4.49 -3.95 11.48
N SER A 177 5.03 -2.78 11.78
CA SER A 177 5.89 -2.02 10.86
C SER A 177 6.68 -0.97 11.64
N ASN A 178 7.72 -0.42 11.02
CA ASN A 178 8.46 0.70 11.62
C ASN A 178 7.57 1.90 11.97
N MET A 179 6.50 2.11 11.21
CA MET A 179 5.54 3.20 11.41
C MET A 179 4.72 3.02 12.70
N THR A 180 4.47 1.79 13.10
CA THR A 180 3.63 1.43 14.25
C THR A 180 4.44 0.99 15.48
N ASN A 181 5.78 1.01 15.39
CA ASN A 181 6.66 0.58 16.48
C ASN A 181 6.39 1.30 17.81
N SER A 182 6.08 2.60 17.79
CA SER A 182 5.73 3.36 19.01
C SER A 182 4.48 2.83 19.72
N ILE A 183 3.57 2.21 18.98
CA ILE A 183 2.34 1.61 19.50
C ILE A 183 2.59 0.18 19.99
N ILE A 184 3.22 -0.64 19.15
CA ILE A 184 3.37 -2.08 19.40
C ILE A 184 4.53 -2.43 20.36
N SER A 185 5.48 -1.51 20.60
CA SER A 185 6.54 -1.68 21.60
C SER A 185 5.99 -1.68 23.04
N ASN A 186 4.84 -1.05 23.27
CA ASN A 186 4.14 -1.16 24.54
C ASN A 186 3.32 -2.46 24.57
N ILE A 187 3.81 -3.45 25.33
CA ILE A 187 3.23 -4.81 25.41
C ILE A 187 1.76 -4.79 25.85
N ASN A 188 1.40 -3.93 26.79
CA ASN A 188 0.02 -3.85 27.30
C ASN A 188 -0.91 -3.25 26.23
N LEU A 189 -0.45 -2.20 25.56
CA LEU A 189 -1.22 -1.57 24.46
C LEU A 189 -1.35 -2.53 23.29
N LYS A 190 -0.29 -3.23 22.93
CA LYS A 190 -0.31 -4.27 21.89
C LYS A 190 -1.36 -5.33 22.20
N LYS A 191 -1.34 -5.93 23.38
CA LYS A 191 -2.33 -6.94 23.82
C LYS A 191 -3.75 -6.39 23.80
N ALA A 192 -3.95 -5.16 24.29
CA ALA A 192 -5.27 -4.51 24.28
C ALA A 192 -5.81 -4.34 22.85
N ILE A 193 -4.94 -4.04 21.88
CA ILE A 193 -5.34 -3.93 20.47
C ILE A 193 -5.57 -5.31 19.83
N GLU A 194 -4.74 -6.31 20.16
CA GLU A 194 -4.92 -7.68 19.67
C GLU A 194 -6.30 -8.24 19.97
N VAL A 195 -6.77 -8.11 21.22
CA VAL A 195 -8.10 -8.62 21.63
C VAL A 195 -9.28 -7.87 21.03
N MET A 196 -9.05 -6.68 20.44
CA MET A 196 -10.09 -5.97 19.69
C MET A 196 -10.37 -6.61 18.31
N HIS A 197 -9.54 -7.54 17.86
CA HIS A 197 -9.75 -8.25 16.62
C HIS A 197 -10.43 -9.60 16.90
N PRO A 198 -11.47 -9.99 16.17
CA PRO A 198 -12.03 -11.35 16.24
C PRO A 198 -10.98 -12.45 16.05
N ILE A 199 -10.00 -12.24 15.15
CA ILE A 199 -8.77 -13.03 15.11
C ILE A 199 -7.72 -12.25 15.89
N PRO A 200 -7.39 -12.63 17.17
CA PRO A 200 -6.68 -11.77 18.11
C PRO A 200 -5.17 -11.71 17.81
N LYS A 201 -4.79 -10.88 16.87
CA LYS A 201 -3.39 -10.58 16.56
C LYS A 201 -3.22 -9.18 15.96
N ILE A 202 -1.99 -8.67 15.96
CA ILE A 202 -1.58 -7.56 15.10
C ILE A 202 -1.25 -8.13 13.71
N GLY A 203 -1.67 -7.44 12.64
CA GLY A 203 -1.37 -7.84 11.28
C GLY A 203 0.12 -7.84 10.99
N GLU A 204 0.57 -8.75 10.13
CA GLU A 204 1.93 -8.81 9.60
C GLU A 204 1.92 -8.57 8.09
N GLY A 205 3.04 -8.17 7.49
CA GLY A 205 3.12 -7.95 6.04
C GLY A 205 2.64 -9.14 5.21
N ASP A 206 2.90 -10.36 5.70
CA ASP A 206 2.52 -11.60 5.03
C ASP A 206 1.00 -11.82 4.99
N ASP A 207 0.23 -11.27 5.93
CA ASP A 207 -1.23 -11.37 5.93
C ASP A 207 -1.87 -10.71 4.69
N PHE A 208 -1.16 -9.78 4.05
CA PHE A 208 -1.63 -9.04 2.88
C PHE A 208 -0.96 -9.47 1.58
N SER A 209 0.19 -10.14 1.65
CA SER A 209 1.06 -10.42 0.51
C SER A 209 0.42 -11.31 -0.54
N HIS A 210 -0.23 -12.39 -0.14
CA HIS A 210 -0.86 -13.35 -1.05
C HIS A 210 -2.01 -12.71 -1.84
N ILE A 211 -2.91 -12.00 -1.15
CA ILE A 211 -4.03 -11.35 -1.82
C ILE A 211 -3.54 -10.16 -2.67
N GLY A 212 -2.52 -9.43 -2.20
CA GLY A 212 -1.91 -8.35 -2.95
C GLY A 212 -1.29 -8.84 -4.26
N ALA A 213 -0.52 -9.93 -4.21
CA ALA A 213 0.05 -10.55 -5.40
C ALA A 213 -1.02 -11.11 -6.34
N PHE A 214 -2.10 -11.71 -5.80
CA PHE A 214 -3.24 -12.14 -6.60
C PHE A 214 -3.92 -10.97 -7.31
N LEU A 215 -4.20 -9.85 -6.62
CA LEU A 215 -4.84 -8.67 -7.21
C LEU A 215 -4.01 -8.07 -8.34
N LEU A 216 -2.68 -8.12 -8.24
CA LEU A 216 -1.76 -7.64 -9.27
C LEU A 216 -1.58 -8.64 -10.41
N SER A 217 -1.89 -9.91 -10.19
CA SER A 217 -1.64 -11.00 -11.14
C SER A 217 -2.68 -11.08 -12.26
N GLU A 218 -2.32 -11.75 -13.35
CA GLU A 218 -3.23 -12.10 -14.45
C GLU A 218 -4.28 -13.15 -14.08
N LYS A 219 -4.13 -13.83 -12.95
CA LYS A 219 -5.13 -14.76 -12.42
C LYS A 219 -6.40 -14.02 -11.98
N ASN A 220 -6.25 -12.78 -11.54
CA ASN A 220 -7.37 -11.89 -11.26
C ASN A 220 -7.92 -11.30 -12.56
N LYS A 221 -8.99 -11.86 -13.10
CA LYS A 221 -9.61 -11.40 -14.35
C LYS A 221 -10.88 -10.56 -14.15
N TRP A 222 -11.46 -10.57 -12.93
CA TRP A 222 -12.82 -10.04 -12.71
C TRP A 222 -12.95 -9.10 -11.52
N MET A 223 -11.85 -8.83 -10.79
CA MET A 223 -11.88 -7.92 -9.63
C MET A 223 -11.23 -6.59 -9.99
N THR A 224 -12.03 -5.53 -9.98
CA THR A 224 -11.59 -4.13 -10.05
C THR A 224 -12.51 -3.27 -9.19
N GLY A 225 -12.02 -2.14 -8.67
CA GLY A 225 -12.78 -1.24 -7.80
C GLY A 225 -13.08 -1.81 -6.41
N GLN A 226 -12.35 -2.85 -5.96
CA GLN A 226 -12.61 -3.45 -4.66
C GLN A 226 -11.74 -2.84 -3.57
N ILE A 227 -12.34 -2.64 -2.39
CA ILE A 227 -11.65 -2.28 -1.14
C ILE A 227 -11.78 -3.48 -0.20
N LEU A 228 -10.69 -4.23 -0.08
CA LEU A 228 -10.66 -5.48 0.69
C LEU A 228 -10.13 -5.21 2.11
N HIS A 229 -11.00 -5.39 3.10
CA HIS A 229 -10.62 -5.28 4.50
C HIS A 229 -9.96 -6.58 4.95
N ILE A 230 -8.66 -6.50 5.26
CA ILE A 230 -7.87 -7.62 5.82
C ILE A 230 -7.44 -7.19 7.21
N ASP A 231 -8.26 -7.52 8.21
CA ASP A 231 -8.23 -6.88 9.51
C ASP A 231 -8.57 -7.81 10.68
N GLY A 232 -8.55 -9.12 10.46
CA GLY A 232 -8.94 -10.09 11.46
C GLY A 232 -10.41 -10.00 11.88
N GLY A 233 -11.28 -9.38 11.05
CA GLY A 233 -12.71 -9.19 11.30
C GLY A 233 -13.04 -7.93 12.08
N ARG A 234 -12.06 -7.06 12.39
CA ARG A 234 -12.23 -5.89 13.25
C ARG A 234 -13.31 -4.92 12.76
N SER A 235 -13.34 -4.63 11.45
CA SER A 235 -14.26 -3.62 10.91
C SER A 235 -15.67 -4.14 10.61
N THR A 236 -15.90 -5.45 10.68
CA THR A 236 -17.16 -6.06 10.23
C THR A 236 -17.84 -6.91 11.27
N LEU A 237 -17.10 -7.51 12.20
CA LEU A 237 -17.66 -8.47 13.15
C LEU A 237 -17.77 -7.87 14.56
N ARG A 238 -18.83 -8.24 15.26
CA ARG A 238 -18.97 -8.07 16.71
C ARG A 238 -18.82 -9.44 17.35
N ILE A 239 -17.81 -9.62 18.18
CA ILE A 239 -17.67 -10.80 19.03
C ILE A 239 -18.38 -10.55 20.36
N LYS A 240 -18.92 -11.62 20.96
CA LYS A 240 -19.45 -11.54 22.32
C LYS A 240 -18.28 -11.20 23.26
N SER A 241 -18.45 -10.15 24.06
CA SER A 241 -17.59 -9.83 25.21
C SER A 241 -17.78 -10.85 26.31
#